data_aefe869515d41d0246be650714c6d452
#
_entry.id   aefe869515d41d0246be650714c6d452
#
_cell.length_a   1.000
_cell.length_b   1.000
_cell.length_c   1.000
_cell.angle_alpha   90.00
_cell.angle_beta   90.00
_cell.angle_gamma   90.00
#
_symmetry.space_group_name_H-M   'P 1'
#
loop_
_entity.id
_entity.type
_entity.pdbx_description
1 polymer ?
#
loop_
_entity_poly.entity_id
_entity_poly.type
_entity_poly.pdbx_seq_one_letter_code
_entity_poly.pdbx_strand_id
1 'polypeptide(L)'
;MYAQLAKGNTQSIVVPGYNILIPCRSKIVFGAVLTHHKGDKTFKGVVGDKDFRKYALANSPIVLNNLLLALETYPDREAAGLLADGFQFGFSLNYSGPRQRYEAKNLKSVDSNMEIVRQKISKELEAGRIGGPYDEPPFTNFRVSPLSLVPKKEEGEFRLIHHLSYPSGDSVNDHIDPKLCSVQYTSFDKAIEMVQKLGPGALLAKADIKSAFRLLPVSPSDFELLGFKFEGKYYFDKCLPFGCSISCALFEKFATFLEYLVRQLVTAGHLEHYLDDYLGGGTANNNECKAIIEAFHSQCNILGVPLAKDKCLGPVTQLVFLGLELDSVMMQVRVPMDKVNDLCAMIKEVLRHARMQLRTLQSLIGSLNFMCRAISPGRPFCRRLINATCGLNQPHHFLRINKGMREDLQMWLKFFQSFNGISVFHDRFWRSNADFTLYTDSAGSQGLGFGIFFQGKWACAAWPDSWFVKNIASDITVLELFPILVAITLWGAILVNRKVLFHCDNQAVVAIINTQTSKSNNVMILLRSLILKCLQFNIVLKAEHIPGSENALTDAMSRFQIGKFRRLAPNADTEPTHIPQCLFNVFNKQPSNY
;
A
#
# COMPACT_ATOMS: atom_id res chain seq x y z
N MET A 1 21.38 30.64 31.20
CA MET A 1 20.14 30.92 31.91
C MET A 1 19.14 29.74 31.79
N TYR A 2 19.69 28.52 31.67
CA TYR A 2 18.89 27.27 31.55
C TYR A 2 19.11 26.28 32.72
N ALA A 3 19.78 26.72 33.78
CA ALA A 3 20.18 25.82 34.88
C ALA A 3 19.38 25.98 36.17
N GLN A 4 18.26 26.72 36.18
CA GLN A 4 17.50 26.96 37.44
C GLN A 4 15.99 26.59 37.36
N LEU A 5 15.52 25.96 36.30
CA LEU A 5 14.12 25.51 36.18
C LEU A 5 13.89 24.02 36.47
N ALA A 6 14.88 23.32 36.98
CA ALA A 6 14.84 21.86 37.22
C ALA A 6 14.23 21.45 38.58
N LYS A 7 13.47 22.29 39.28
CA LYS A 7 12.80 21.93 40.55
C LYS A 7 11.38 22.44 40.66
N GLY A 8 10.53 22.04 39.77
CA GLY A 8 9.10 22.26 39.90
C GLY A 8 8.31 21.55 38.78
N ASN A 9 7.56 20.52 39.15
CA ASN A 9 6.61 19.83 38.24
C ASN A 9 5.47 20.80 37.85
N THR A 10 5.65 21.56 36.80
CA THR A 10 4.59 22.40 36.21
C THR A 10 4.37 22.01 34.76
N GLN A 11 3.15 21.70 34.38
CA GLN A 11 2.74 21.60 32.97
C GLN A 11 2.24 22.95 32.47
N SER A 12 2.70 23.38 31.31
CA SER A 12 2.17 24.56 30.63
C SER A 12 1.15 24.13 29.58
N ILE A 13 -0.03 24.74 29.60
CA ILE A 13 -1.04 24.62 28.53
C ILE A 13 -1.00 25.92 27.75
N VAL A 14 -0.76 25.83 26.46
CA VAL A 14 -0.81 26.97 25.54
C VAL A 14 -2.23 27.07 24.98
N VAL A 15 -2.92 28.13 25.34
CA VAL A 15 -4.20 28.53 24.72
C VAL A 15 -3.91 29.75 23.84
N PRO A 16 -4.52 29.89 22.65
CA PRO A 16 -4.25 31.03 21.78
C PRO A 16 -4.39 32.36 22.54
N GLY A 17 -3.26 33.09 22.68
CA GLY A 17 -3.17 34.36 23.41
C GLY A 17 -2.82 34.28 24.92
N TYR A 18 -2.65 33.08 25.51
CA TYR A 18 -2.36 32.93 26.93
C TYR A 18 -1.40 31.78 27.22
N ASN A 19 -0.45 32.01 28.12
CA ASN A 19 0.38 30.95 28.72
C ASN A 19 -0.16 30.61 30.10
N ILE A 20 -0.56 29.35 30.32
CA ILE A 20 -1.11 28.89 31.60
C ILE A 20 -0.08 27.91 32.23
N LEU A 21 0.43 28.28 33.41
CA LEU A 21 1.30 27.43 34.21
C LEU A 21 0.47 26.70 35.27
N ILE A 22 0.45 25.38 35.25
CA ILE A 22 -0.26 24.54 36.22
C ILE A 22 0.79 23.71 37.00
N PRO A 23 0.80 23.75 38.34
CA PRO A 23 1.65 22.88 39.14
C PRO A 23 1.19 21.42 39.04
N CYS A 24 2.10 20.53 38.69
CA CYS A 24 1.83 19.11 38.59
C CYS A 24 2.00 18.43 39.96
N ARG A 25 0.95 18.43 40.78
CA ARG A 25 0.84 17.47 41.91
C ARG A 25 -0.60 16.97 41.99
N SER A 26 -0.74 15.66 41.86
CA SER A 26 -1.98 14.93 42.15
C SER A 26 -2.48 15.27 43.55
N LYS A 27 -3.61 15.96 43.62
CA LYS A 27 -4.60 16.04 44.70
C LYS A 27 -5.12 17.42 45.07
N ILE A 28 -4.69 18.53 44.49
CA ILE A 28 -5.34 19.83 44.84
C ILE A 28 -5.43 20.67 43.58
N VAL A 29 -6.67 21.02 43.21
CA VAL A 29 -6.95 22.00 42.13
C VAL A 29 -6.76 23.39 42.71
N PHE A 30 -5.75 24.10 42.21
CA PHE A 30 -5.58 25.52 42.55
C PHE A 30 -5.76 26.40 41.34
N GLY A 31 -6.32 27.58 41.55
CA GLY A 31 -6.61 28.53 40.50
C GLY A 31 -5.39 28.87 39.64
N ALA A 32 -5.60 28.93 38.34
CA ALA A 32 -4.59 29.31 37.39
C ALA A 32 -4.44 30.83 37.29
N VAL A 33 -3.20 31.29 37.16
CA VAL A 33 -2.91 32.71 36.90
C VAL A 33 -2.71 32.87 35.38
N LEU A 34 -3.56 33.66 34.75
CA LEU A 34 -3.46 34.04 33.34
C LEU A 34 -2.58 35.28 33.20
N THR A 35 -1.46 35.15 32.44
CA THR A 35 -0.64 36.33 32.10
C THR A 35 -0.85 36.68 30.64
N HIS A 36 -1.21 37.91 30.34
CA HIS A 36 -1.40 38.42 28.99
C HIS A 36 -0.08 38.97 28.42
N HIS A 37 0.23 38.67 27.17
CA HIS A 37 1.49 39.05 26.52
C HIS A 37 1.53 40.52 26.03
N LYS A 38 0.77 41.45 26.57
CA LYS A 38 0.92 42.90 26.31
C LYS A 38 0.54 43.70 27.56
N GLY A 39 1.56 44.23 28.24
CA GLY A 39 1.49 45.36 29.16
C GLY A 39 0.71 45.12 30.46
N ASP A 40 1.46 45.10 31.54
CA ASP A 40 1.11 45.40 32.95
C ASP A 40 -0.36 45.47 33.37
N LYS A 41 -1.11 44.39 33.25
CA LYS A 41 -2.28 44.14 34.09
C LYS A 41 -2.43 42.67 34.40
N THR A 42 -2.05 42.25 35.57
CA THR A 42 -2.33 40.92 36.11
C THR A 42 -3.84 40.79 36.35
N PHE A 43 -4.51 40.00 35.51
CA PHE A 43 -5.89 39.62 35.78
C PHE A 43 -5.88 38.37 36.67
N LYS A 44 -6.23 38.52 37.96
CA LYS A 44 -6.53 37.39 38.84
C LYS A 44 -8.00 37.02 38.64
N GLY A 45 -8.27 36.16 37.64
CA GLY A 45 -9.58 35.52 37.49
C GLY A 45 -9.52 34.09 37.98
N VAL A 46 -10.32 33.71 38.96
CA VAL A 46 -10.56 32.31 39.32
C VAL A 46 -11.49 31.74 38.24
N VAL A 47 -10.95 31.05 37.24
CA VAL A 47 -11.77 30.32 36.27
C VAL A 47 -12.25 29.04 36.97
N GLY A 48 -13.55 28.78 36.93
CA GLY A 48 -14.17 27.66 37.63
C GLY A 48 -13.58 26.30 37.17
N ASP A 49 -13.47 25.38 38.11
CA ASP A 49 -12.86 24.05 37.98
C ASP A 49 -13.31 23.22 36.73
N LYS A 50 -14.55 23.47 36.24
CA LYS A 50 -15.14 22.79 35.07
C LYS A 50 -14.55 23.24 33.72
N ASP A 51 -14.05 24.46 33.60
CA ASP A 51 -13.56 25.01 32.34
C ASP A 51 -12.16 24.54 31.96
N PHE A 52 -11.33 24.16 32.93
CA PHE A 52 -9.97 23.65 32.65
C PHE A 52 -9.92 22.19 32.22
N ARG A 53 -10.87 21.37 32.69
CA ARG A 53 -10.90 19.92 32.36
C ARG A 53 -11.05 19.66 30.85
N LYS A 54 -11.74 20.55 30.15
CA LYS A 54 -11.91 20.42 28.69
C LYS A 54 -10.58 20.56 27.93
N TYR A 55 -9.60 21.31 28.47
CA TYR A 55 -8.27 21.49 27.84
C TYR A 55 -7.22 20.47 28.32
N ALA A 56 -7.54 19.59 29.26
CA ALA A 56 -6.61 18.55 29.68
C ALA A 56 -6.30 17.61 28.51
N LEU A 57 -5.03 17.22 28.36
CA LEU A 57 -4.64 16.23 27.37
C LEU A 57 -5.40 14.92 27.54
N ALA A 58 -5.45 14.14 26.45
CA ALA A 58 -5.96 12.78 26.50
C ALA A 58 -5.08 11.90 27.41
N ASN A 59 -5.71 10.89 28.00
CA ASN A 59 -4.97 9.82 28.64
C ASN A 59 -4.27 8.98 27.56
N SER A 60 -2.95 9.04 27.51
CA SER A 60 -2.12 8.14 26.72
C SER A 60 -1.49 7.08 27.60
N PRO A 61 -1.42 5.82 27.20
CA PRO A 61 -0.71 4.78 27.95
C PRO A 61 0.82 4.95 27.87
N ILE A 62 1.30 5.84 27.02
CA ILE A 62 2.74 6.07 26.82
C ILE A 62 3.39 6.61 28.08
N VAL A 63 4.45 5.95 28.53
CA VAL A 63 5.24 6.36 29.68
C VAL A 63 6.19 7.49 29.27
N LEU A 64 5.73 8.73 29.46
CA LEU A 64 6.37 9.94 28.96
C LEU A 64 7.85 10.05 29.33
N ASN A 65 8.21 9.78 30.58
CA ASN A 65 9.60 9.89 31.04
C ASN A 65 10.53 8.92 30.31
N ASN A 66 10.07 7.69 30.06
CA ASN A 66 10.84 6.69 29.34
C ASN A 66 10.97 7.07 27.86
N LEU A 67 9.90 7.60 27.27
CA LEU A 67 9.90 8.10 25.89
C LEU A 67 10.91 9.24 25.73
N LEU A 68 10.87 10.26 26.60
CA LEU A 68 11.76 11.41 26.52
C LEU A 68 13.22 11.00 26.65
N LEU A 69 13.54 10.10 27.60
CA LEU A 69 14.89 9.55 27.77
C LEU A 69 15.36 8.80 26.52
N ALA A 70 14.50 7.98 25.93
CA ALA A 70 14.85 7.23 24.72
C ALA A 70 15.04 8.15 23.50
N LEU A 71 14.29 9.25 23.40
CA LEU A 71 14.43 10.25 22.32
C LEU A 71 15.75 11.03 22.39
N GLU A 72 16.42 11.10 23.53
CA GLU A 72 17.75 11.76 23.66
C GLU A 72 18.79 11.12 22.73
N THR A 73 18.69 9.82 22.46
CA THR A 73 19.63 9.07 21.60
C THR A 73 19.16 8.93 20.16
N TYR A 74 17.93 9.38 19.84
CA TYR A 74 17.38 9.22 18.49
C TYR A 74 18.07 10.16 17.49
N PRO A 75 18.68 9.64 16.39
CA PRO A 75 19.48 10.45 15.47
C PRO A 75 18.68 11.52 14.74
N ASP A 76 17.43 11.24 14.38
CA ASP A 76 16.52 12.21 13.75
C ASP A 76 16.04 13.21 14.82
N ARG A 77 16.79 14.31 14.98
CA ARG A 77 16.52 15.33 16.00
C ARG A 77 15.22 16.10 15.75
N GLU A 78 14.81 16.25 14.50
CA GLU A 78 13.53 16.89 14.15
C GLU A 78 12.36 16.01 14.60
N ALA A 79 12.38 14.73 14.23
CA ALA A 79 11.37 13.77 14.67
C ALA A 79 11.40 13.60 16.20
N ALA A 80 12.58 13.58 16.84
CA ALA A 80 12.70 13.52 18.29
C ALA A 80 12.00 14.70 18.98
N GLY A 81 12.22 15.92 18.50
CA GLY A 81 11.56 17.13 19.02
C GLY A 81 10.06 17.07 18.83
N LEU A 82 9.60 16.72 17.62
CA LEU A 82 8.17 16.58 17.32
C LEU A 82 7.48 15.54 18.20
N LEU A 83 8.11 14.38 18.43
CA LEU A 83 7.56 13.34 19.30
C LEU A 83 7.55 13.77 20.77
N ALA A 84 8.63 14.39 21.26
CA ALA A 84 8.71 14.89 22.62
C ALA A 84 7.62 15.92 22.92
N ASP A 85 7.50 16.95 22.07
CA ASP A 85 6.49 17.99 22.18
C ASP A 85 5.07 17.43 22.02
N GLY A 86 4.88 16.53 21.05
CA GLY A 86 3.60 15.92 20.77
C GLY A 86 3.05 15.08 21.92
N PHE A 87 3.87 14.27 22.58
CA PHE A 87 3.44 13.49 23.74
C PHE A 87 3.35 14.32 25.01
N GLN A 88 4.10 15.41 25.12
CA GLN A 88 4.12 16.28 26.29
C GLN A 88 2.99 17.33 26.25
N PHE A 89 2.71 17.91 25.08
CA PHE A 89 1.79 19.05 24.93
C PHE A 89 0.63 18.78 23.96
N GLY A 90 0.62 17.64 23.29
CA GLY A 90 -0.32 17.25 22.24
C GLY A 90 0.21 17.58 20.84
N PHE A 91 -0.06 16.69 19.90
CA PHE A 91 0.30 16.84 18.49
C PHE A 91 -0.59 17.87 17.81
N SER A 92 0.01 18.85 17.14
CA SER A 92 -0.72 19.81 16.31
C SER A 92 -1.24 19.13 15.04
N LEU A 93 -2.46 19.47 14.63
CA LEU A 93 -3.00 19.08 13.33
C LEU A 93 -2.40 19.91 12.18
N ASN A 94 -1.64 20.97 12.48
CA ASN A 94 -1.13 21.94 11.51
C ASN A 94 -2.25 22.52 10.61
N TYR A 95 -3.41 22.76 11.22
CA TYR A 95 -4.55 23.36 10.56
C TYR A 95 -4.32 24.84 10.27
N SER A 96 -4.45 25.25 9.01
CA SER A 96 -4.22 26.63 8.55
C SER A 96 -5.50 27.37 8.12
N GLY A 97 -6.66 26.73 8.24
CA GLY A 97 -7.94 27.32 7.85
C GLY A 97 -8.56 28.24 8.89
N PRO A 98 -9.70 28.86 8.55
CA PRO A 98 -10.44 29.71 9.47
C PRO A 98 -11.08 28.87 10.59
N ARG A 99 -10.91 29.31 11.83
CA ARG A 99 -11.55 28.67 12.99
C ARG A 99 -12.92 29.30 13.18
N GLN A 100 -13.94 28.56 12.73
CA GLN A 100 -15.33 29.00 12.76
C GLN A 100 -16.26 27.85 13.13
N ARG A 101 -17.40 28.22 13.70
CA ARG A 101 -18.45 27.26 14.06
C ARG A 101 -19.02 26.62 12.79
N TYR A 102 -19.12 25.29 12.80
CA TYR A 102 -19.77 24.53 11.76
C TYR A 102 -20.46 23.31 12.38
N GLU A 103 -21.60 22.89 11.86
CA GLU A 103 -22.28 21.67 12.34
C GLU A 103 -22.85 20.87 11.18
N ALA A 104 -22.34 19.63 11.03
CA ALA A 104 -22.80 18.66 10.05
C ALA A 104 -23.61 17.54 10.70
N LYS A 105 -24.47 16.89 9.89
CA LYS A 105 -25.21 15.68 10.29
C LYS A 105 -24.36 14.44 10.07
N ASN A 106 -24.54 13.41 10.90
CA ASN A 106 -23.90 12.12 10.75
C ASN A 106 -24.34 11.39 9.47
N LEU A 107 -23.54 10.43 9.03
CA LEU A 107 -23.89 9.58 7.91
C LEU A 107 -24.94 8.53 8.32
N LYS A 108 -25.74 8.05 7.36
CA LYS A 108 -26.79 7.04 7.56
C LYS A 108 -26.30 5.76 8.26
N SER A 109 -25.02 5.40 8.11
CA SER A 109 -24.44 4.24 8.79
C SER A 109 -24.44 4.37 10.32
N VAL A 110 -24.41 5.58 10.84
CA VAL A 110 -24.54 5.89 12.29
C VAL A 110 -25.99 5.67 12.73
N ASP A 111 -26.94 6.25 11.99
CA ASP A 111 -28.37 6.13 12.32
C ASP A 111 -28.87 4.68 12.31
N SER A 112 -28.31 3.87 11.41
CA SER A 112 -28.64 2.44 11.29
C SER A 112 -28.00 1.55 12.37
N ASN A 113 -27.03 2.08 13.15
CA ASN A 113 -26.24 1.29 14.12
C ASN A 113 -25.96 2.08 15.42
N MET A 114 -26.95 2.79 15.92
CA MET A 114 -26.85 3.69 17.08
C MET A 114 -26.20 3.02 18.30
N GLU A 115 -26.58 1.79 18.61
CA GLU A 115 -26.07 1.04 19.77
C GLU A 115 -24.57 0.79 19.68
N ILE A 116 -24.07 0.40 18.48
CA ILE A 116 -22.64 0.19 18.25
C ILE A 116 -21.87 1.48 18.42
N VAL A 117 -22.41 2.60 17.91
CA VAL A 117 -21.78 3.93 18.06
C VAL A 117 -21.72 4.31 19.53
N ARG A 118 -22.80 4.12 20.29
CA ARG A 118 -22.87 4.43 21.74
C ARG A 118 -21.80 3.66 22.51
N GLN A 119 -21.69 2.35 22.28
CA GLN A 119 -20.66 1.51 22.92
C GLN A 119 -19.25 1.98 22.59
N LYS A 120 -18.99 2.39 21.32
CA LYS A 120 -17.67 2.88 20.93
C LYS A 120 -17.35 4.23 21.59
N ILE A 121 -18.31 5.16 21.64
CA ILE A 121 -18.15 6.45 22.31
C ILE A 121 -17.91 6.24 23.81
N SER A 122 -18.71 5.40 24.49
CA SER A 122 -18.52 5.08 25.92
C SER A 122 -17.12 4.55 26.21
N LYS A 123 -16.64 3.62 25.40
CA LYS A 123 -15.28 3.07 25.53
C LYS A 123 -14.17 4.13 25.37
N GLU A 124 -14.33 5.08 24.45
CA GLU A 124 -13.37 6.15 24.26
C GLU A 124 -13.45 7.22 25.38
N LEU A 125 -14.66 7.47 25.93
CA LEU A 125 -14.86 8.31 27.12
C LEU A 125 -14.17 7.71 28.35
N GLU A 126 -14.42 6.44 28.65
CA GLU A 126 -13.80 5.71 29.77
C GLU A 126 -12.28 5.72 29.66
N ALA A 127 -11.75 5.61 28.42
CA ALA A 127 -10.32 5.70 28.14
C ALA A 127 -9.76 7.15 28.24
N GLY A 128 -10.61 8.17 28.41
CA GLY A 128 -10.19 9.58 28.45
C GLY A 128 -9.66 10.13 27.14
N ARG A 129 -10.05 9.52 26.01
CA ARG A 129 -9.57 9.86 24.65
C ARG A 129 -10.54 10.78 23.89
N ILE A 130 -11.72 11.00 24.41
CA ILE A 130 -12.68 12.02 23.93
C ILE A 130 -13.17 12.86 25.11
N GLY A 131 -13.57 14.10 24.81
CA GLY A 131 -14.24 14.99 25.75
C GLY A 131 -15.73 14.98 25.53
N GLY A 132 -16.50 15.14 26.62
CA GLY A 132 -17.97 15.14 26.60
C GLY A 132 -18.58 14.17 27.63
N PRO A 133 -19.91 13.95 27.63
CA PRO A 133 -20.91 14.67 26.81
C PRO A 133 -21.15 16.11 27.29
N TYR A 134 -21.45 17.02 26.35
CA TYR A 134 -21.85 18.39 26.62
C TYR A 134 -23.24 18.65 26.04
N ASP A 135 -24.05 19.47 26.70
CA ASP A 135 -25.37 19.88 26.20
C ASP A 135 -25.25 20.93 25.09
N GLU A 136 -24.22 21.77 25.17
CA GLU A 136 -23.90 22.82 24.22
C GLU A 136 -22.44 22.66 23.72
N PRO A 137 -22.10 23.27 22.57
CA PRO A 137 -20.74 23.28 22.05
C PRO A 137 -19.73 23.78 23.10
N PRO A 138 -18.71 22.99 23.45
CA PRO A 138 -17.77 23.33 24.54
C PRO A 138 -16.79 24.46 24.18
N PHE A 139 -16.68 24.82 22.89
CA PHE A 139 -15.78 25.86 22.37
C PHE A 139 -16.55 26.84 21.50
N THR A 140 -16.11 28.12 21.43
CA THR A 140 -16.77 29.18 20.66
C THR A 140 -16.79 28.86 19.17
N ASN A 141 -15.65 28.39 18.61
CA ASN A 141 -15.49 28.05 17.19
C ASN A 141 -15.63 26.55 16.93
N PHE A 142 -16.55 25.91 17.66
CA PHE A 142 -16.67 24.45 17.64
C PHE A 142 -17.13 23.92 16.28
N ARG A 143 -16.28 23.11 15.66
CA ARG A 143 -16.54 22.48 14.35
C ARG A 143 -16.96 21.03 14.55
N VAL A 144 -18.22 20.74 14.20
CA VAL A 144 -18.84 19.40 14.28
C VAL A 144 -18.76 18.74 12.91
N SER A 145 -17.92 17.71 12.77
CA SER A 145 -17.80 16.88 11.56
C SER A 145 -18.63 15.60 11.69
N PRO A 146 -19.08 14.99 10.56
CA PRO A 146 -19.89 13.78 10.61
C PRO A 146 -19.16 12.58 11.19
N LEU A 147 -19.86 11.71 11.90
CA LEU A 147 -19.42 10.35 12.17
C LEU A 147 -19.90 9.39 11.06
N SER A 148 -19.14 8.33 10.83
CA SER A 148 -19.53 7.20 10.01
C SER A 148 -19.06 5.87 10.63
N LEU A 149 -19.78 4.78 10.34
CA LEU A 149 -19.37 3.42 10.67
C LEU A 149 -18.96 2.69 9.39
N VAL A 150 -17.79 2.08 9.45
CA VAL A 150 -17.26 1.21 8.39
C VAL A 150 -17.11 -0.19 8.97
N PRO A 151 -17.69 -1.23 8.33
CA PRO A 151 -17.51 -2.61 8.78
C PRO A 151 -16.05 -3.01 8.72
N LYS A 152 -15.60 -3.79 9.70
CA LYS A 152 -14.32 -4.48 9.67
C LYS A 152 -14.46 -5.83 8.92
N LYS A 153 -13.36 -6.58 8.82
CA LYS A 153 -13.35 -7.90 8.21
C LYS A 153 -14.14 -8.92 9.05
N GLU A 154 -14.03 -8.81 10.37
CA GLU A 154 -14.77 -9.65 11.32
C GLU A 154 -16.25 -9.26 11.31
N GLU A 155 -17.13 -10.25 11.17
CA GLU A 155 -18.57 -10.03 11.13
C GLU A 155 -19.06 -9.38 12.44
N GLY A 156 -19.89 -8.36 12.30
CA GLY A 156 -20.41 -7.59 13.46
C GLY A 156 -19.43 -6.54 14.01
N GLU A 157 -18.18 -6.53 13.56
CA GLU A 157 -17.21 -5.52 13.99
C GLU A 157 -17.20 -4.29 13.07
N PHE A 158 -17.13 -3.10 13.69
CA PHE A 158 -17.12 -1.82 12.98
C PHE A 158 -16.00 -0.90 13.45
N ARG A 159 -15.57 -0.02 12.55
CA ARG A 159 -14.69 1.10 12.86
C ARG A 159 -15.48 2.40 12.83
N LEU A 160 -15.42 3.17 13.91
CA LEU A 160 -15.97 4.52 13.95
C LEU A 160 -14.97 5.47 13.27
N ILE A 161 -15.45 6.21 12.28
CA ILE A 161 -14.66 7.17 11.51
C ILE A 161 -15.19 8.56 11.78
N HIS A 162 -14.32 9.50 12.12
CA HIS A 162 -14.59 10.91 12.18
C HIS A 162 -14.34 11.50 10.78
N HIS A 163 -15.40 11.86 10.06
CA HIS A 163 -15.32 12.24 8.64
C HIS A 163 -14.83 13.69 8.47
N LEU A 164 -13.54 13.91 8.72
CA LEU A 164 -12.89 15.23 8.69
C LEU A 164 -12.61 15.76 7.27
N SER A 165 -13.06 15.07 6.21
CA SER A 165 -13.06 15.53 4.82
C SER A 165 -14.43 16.05 4.36
N TYR A 166 -15.29 16.50 5.27
CA TYR A 166 -16.59 17.08 4.96
C TYR A 166 -16.77 18.44 5.66
N PRO A 167 -17.34 19.45 4.95
CA PRO A 167 -17.71 19.47 3.53
C PRO A 167 -16.48 19.55 2.63
N SER A 168 -16.62 19.09 1.38
CA SER A 168 -15.53 19.18 0.40
C SER A 168 -15.17 20.64 0.10
N GLY A 169 -13.89 20.97 0.11
CA GLY A 169 -13.34 22.30 -0.15
C GLY A 169 -13.25 23.22 1.08
N ASP A 170 -13.88 22.86 2.21
CA ASP A 170 -13.79 23.58 3.50
C ASP A 170 -13.83 22.60 4.69
N SER A 171 -13.26 21.43 4.55
CA SER A 171 -13.16 20.46 5.65
C SER A 171 -11.91 20.69 6.49
N VAL A 172 -11.82 20.01 7.63
CA VAL A 172 -10.59 20.07 8.45
C VAL A 172 -9.39 19.57 7.64
N ASN A 173 -9.55 18.50 6.89
CA ASN A 173 -8.47 17.92 6.07
C ASN A 173 -8.07 18.82 4.89
N ASP A 174 -8.98 19.62 4.32
CA ASP A 174 -8.68 20.52 3.21
C ASP A 174 -7.73 21.66 3.63
N HIS A 175 -7.67 21.98 4.92
CA HIS A 175 -6.84 23.02 5.50
C HIS A 175 -5.57 22.49 6.21
N ILE A 176 -5.24 21.22 6.02
CA ILE A 176 -3.96 20.60 6.44
C ILE A 176 -3.10 20.41 5.20
N ASP A 177 -1.86 20.91 5.21
CA ASP A 177 -0.97 20.78 4.05
C ASP A 177 -0.77 19.29 3.68
N PRO A 178 -1.14 18.86 2.46
CA PRO A 178 -0.96 17.48 2.01
C PRO A 178 0.49 16.99 2.08
N LYS A 179 1.49 17.87 2.02
CA LYS A 179 2.90 17.52 2.16
C LYS A 179 3.22 16.96 3.55
N LEU A 180 2.55 17.47 4.59
CA LEU A 180 2.70 16.98 5.96
C LEU A 180 1.99 15.63 6.20
N CYS A 181 1.06 15.26 5.31
CA CYS A 181 0.29 14.02 5.39
C CYS A 181 0.91 12.87 4.58
N SER A 182 1.95 13.17 3.78
CA SER A 182 2.60 12.18 2.92
C SER A 182 3.47 11.23 3.73
N VAL A 183 3.30 9.93 3.51
CA VAL A 183 4.08 8.86 4.17
C VAL A 183 4.61 7.90 3.11
N GLN A 184 5.87 7.54 3.24
CA GLN A 184 6.47 6.46 2.46
C GLN A 184 6.44 5.18 3.30
N TYR A 185 5.45 4.34 3.03
CA TYR A 185 5.31 3.06 3.73
C TYR A 185 6.28 2.01 3.19
N THR A 186 6.67 1.08 4.05
CA THR A 186 7.28 -0.16 3.58
C THR A 186 6.29 -0.88 2.64
N SER A 187 6.82 -1.59 1.65
CA SER A 187 6.00 -2.34 0.71
C SER A 187 6.04 -3.84 1.02
N PHE A 188 5.06 -4.58 0.53
CA PHE A 188 5.10 -6.04 0.60
C PHE A 188 6.35 -6.62 -0.09
N ASP A 189 6.89 -5.92 -1.10
CA ASP A 189 8.12 -6.32 -1.78
C ASP A 189 9.33 -6.31 -0.84
N LYS A 190 9.36 -5.38 0.15
CA LYS A 190 10.38 -5.38 1.21
C LYS A 190 10.31 -6.62 2.10
N ALA A 191 9.09 -7.08 2.42
CA ALA A 191 8.92 -8.33 3.15
C ALA A 191 9.42 -9.53 2.33
N ILE A 192 9.18 -9.56 1.01
CA ILE A 192 9.75 -10.57 0.10
C ILE A 192 11.28 -10.50 0.11
N GLU A 193 11.86 -9.31 -0.09
CA GLU A 193 13.32 -9.10 -0.05
C GLU A 193 13.92 -9.57 1.27
N MET A 194 13.25 -9.31 2.38
CA MET A 194 13.67 -9.77 3.70
C MET A 194 13.73 -11.31 3.77
N VAL A 195 12.66 -11.99 3.36
CA VAL A 195 12.62 -13.47 3.36
C VAL A 195 13.67 -14.05 2.41
N GLN A 196 13.89 -13.43 1.24
CA GLN A 196 14.95 -13.85 0.31
C GLN A 196 16.37 -13.70 0.89
N LYS A 197 16.63 -12.65 1.67
CA LYS A 197 17.92 -12.43 2.34
C LYS A 197 18.15 -13.43 3.46
N LEU A 198 17.10 -13.75 4.22
CA LEU A 198 17.17 -14.70 5.33
C LEU A 198 17.26 -16.15 4.86
N GLY A 199 16.77 -16.44 3.65
CA GLY A 199 16.84 -17.75 3.01
C GLY A 199 15.70 -18.71 3.38
N PRO A 200 15.69 -19.92 2.77
CA PRO A 200 14.66 -20.92 3.01
C PRO A 200 14.56 -21.34 4.48
N GLY A 201 13.33 -21.50 4.96
CA GLY A 201 13.06 -21.86 6.35
C GLY A 201 13.23 -20.70 7.35
N ALA A 202 13.43 -19.47 6.88
CA ALA A 202 13.49 -18.28 7.73
C ALA A 202 12.31 -18.23 8.69
N LEU A 203 12.57 -17.88 9.93
CA LEU A 203 11.54 -17.67 10.96
C LEU A 203 11.03 -16.25 10.88
N LEU A 204 9.70 -16.10 10.91
CA LEU A 204 8.98 -14.84 10.80
C LEU A 204 8.11 -14.63 12.02
N ALA A 205 7.97 -13.39 12.46
CA ALA A 205 7.05 -13.02 13.53
C ALA A 205 6.37 -11.70 13.21
N LYS A 206 5.13 -11.54 13.63
CA LYS A 206 4.42 -10.26 13.49
C LYS A 206 3.87 -9.77 14.81
N ALA A 207 3.76 -8.45 14.95
CA ALA A 207 3.12 -7.79 16.07
C ALA A 207 2.27 -6.61 15.56
N ASP A 208 1.18 -6.30 16.26
CA ASP A 208 0.21 -5.25 15.91
C ASP A 208 0.03 -4.33 17.14
N ILE A 209 0.16 -3.03 16.93
CA ILE A 209 -0.05 -2.03 18.00
C ILE A 209 -1.54 -1.74 18.13
N LYS A 210 -2.05 -1.95 19.34
CA LYS A 210 -3.47 -1.73 19.63
C LYS A 210 -3.81 -0.23 19.62
N SER A 211 -4.82 0.14 18.83
CA SER A 211 -5.34 1.52 18.79
C SER A 211 -4.31 2.58 18.40
N ALA A 212 -3.42 2.26 17.48
CA ALA A 212 -2.27 3.06 17.00
C ALA A 212 -2.43 4.60 17.08
N PHE A 213 -3.31 5.19 16.30
CA PHE A 213 -3.51 6.65 16.28
C PHE A 213 -4.02 7.20 17.61
N ARG A 214 -4.79 6.41 18.35
CA ARG A 214 -5.37 6.80 19.65
C ARG A 214 -4.33 6.85 20.78
N LEU A 215 -3.06 6.50 20.50
CA LEU A 215 -1.94 6.69 21.43
C LEU A 215 -1.45 8.14 21.43
N LEU A 216 -1.65 8.87 20.34
CA LEU A 216 -1.13 10.22 20.14
C LEU A 216 -2.17 11.26 20.57
N PRO A 217 -1.92 12.01 21.68
CA PRO A 217 -2.80 13.06 22.11
C PRO A 217 -2.76 14.24 21.13
N VAL A 218 -3.89 14.87 20.87
CA VAL A 218 -3.99 16.09 20.07
C VAL A 218 -3.77 17.30 20.97
N SER A 219 -3.14 18.35 20.42
CA SER A 219 -2.99 19.64 21.10
C SER A 219 -4.35 20.21 21.50
N PRO A 220 -4.51 20.68 22.75
CA PRO A 220 -5.76 21.33 23.20
C PRO A 220 -6.18 22.51 22.34
N SER A 221 -5.25 23.17 21.65
CA SER A 221 -5.57 24.24 20.70
C SER A 221 -6.36 23.77 19.48
N ASP A 222 -6.38 22.48 19.17
CA ASP A 222 -7.05 21.90 18.02
C ASP A 222 -8.33 21.11 18.38
N PHE A 223 -8.69 21.00 19.66
CA PHE A 223 -9.87 20.27 20.10
C PHE A 223 -11.17 20.82 19.48
N GLU A 224 -11.27 22.13 19.29
CA GLU A 224 -12.44 22.75 18.66
C GLU A 224 -12.68 22.31 17.20
N LEU A 225 -11.65 21.79 16.52
CA LEU A 225 -11.71 21.27 15.15
C LEU A 225 -12.21 19.82 15.07
N LEU A 226 -12.16 19.09 16.18
CA LEU A 226 -12.43 17.66 16.25
C LEU A 226 -13.76 17.34 16.94
N GLY A 227 -14.75 18.22 16.79
CA GLY A 227 -16.07 18.04 17.32
C GLY A 227 -16.93 17.07 16.54
N PHE A 228 -17.78 16.33 17.25
CA PHE A 228 -18.84 15.50 16.68
C PHE A 228 -20.08 15.53 17.59
N LYS A 229 -21.24 15.18 17.01
CA LYS A 229 -22.51 15.17 17.74
C LYS A 229 -23.14 13.78 17.69
N PHE A 230 -23.62 13.29 18.82
CA PHE A 230 -24.31 12.02 18.92
C PHE A 230 -25.42 12.09 19.96
N GLU A 231 -26.64 11.65 19.64
CA GLU A 231 -27.82 11.67 20.52
C GLU A 231 -28.07 13.06 21.19
N GLY A 232 -27.92 14.11 20.39
CA GLY A 232 -28.14 15.47 20.86
C GLY A 232 -27.02 16.07 21.72
N LYS A 233 -26.01 15.29 22.11
CA LYS A 233 -24.86 15.73 22.89
C LYS A 233 -23.63 15.96 22.01
N TYR A 234 -22.76 16.88 22.45
CA TYR A 234 -21.53 17.24 21.78
C TYR A 234 -20.34 16.57 22.44
N TYR A 235 -19.41 16.13 21.59
CA TYR A 235 -18.17 15.46 21.97
C TYR A 235 -17.03 15.98 21.10
N PHE A 236 -15.79 15.75 21.50
CA PHE A 236 -14.62 16.02 20.67
C PHE A 236 -13.51 15.02 20.92
N ASP A 237 -12.73 14.71 19.86
CA ASP A 237 -11.56 13.86 19.97
C ASP A 237 -10.42 14.61 20.68
N LYS A 238 -9.75 13.92 21.59
CA LYS A 238 -8.55 14.36 22.31
C LYS A 238 -7.30 13.61 21.86
N CYS A 239 -7.46 12.52 21.09
CA CYS A 239 -6.42 11.80 20.40
C CYS A 239 -6.67 11.83 18.89
N LEU A 240 -5.62 11.56 18.11
CA LEU A 240 -5.75 11.50 16.64
C LEU A 240 -6.85 10.52 16.22
N PRO A 241 -7.88 10.98 15.49
CA PRO A 241 -8.97 10.12 15.06
C PRO A 241 -8.68 9.41 13.74
N PHE A 242 -9.40 8.31 13.49
CA PHE A 242 -9.55 7.77 12.15
C PHE A 242 -10.34 8.75 11.28
N GLY A 243 -9.72 9.21 10.19
CA GLY A 243 -10.29 10.17 9.24
C GLY A 243 -9.57 11.52 9.21
N CYS A 244 -8.62 11.76 10.09
CA CYS A 244 -7.72 12.90 10.01
C CYS A 244 -6.54 12.59 9.09
N SER A 245 -6.27 13.43 8.10
CA SER A 245 -5.24 13.22 7.06
C SER A 245 -3.84 13.09 7.62
N ILE A 246 -3.50 13.87 8.66
CA ILE A 246 -2.16 13.88 9.26
C ILE A 246 -1.90 12.70 10.23
N SER A 247 -2.95 11.97 10.65
CA SER A 247 -2.81 10.90 11.66
C SER A 247 -1.78 9.84 11.27
N CYS A 248 -1.77 9.43 9.99
CA CYS A 248 -0.81 8.43 9.50
C CYS A 248 0.63 8.94 9.58
N ALA A 249 0.89 10.18 9.18
CA ALA A 249 2.23 10.74 9.14
C ALA A 249 2.83 10.94 10.56
N LEU A 250 2.01 11.39 11.50
CA LEU A 250 2.45 11.54 12.90
C LEU A 250 2.71 10.17 13.55
N PHE A 251 1.85 9.20 13.30
CA PHE A 251 2.03 7.86 13.85
C PHE A 251 3.24 7.16 13.23
N GLU A 252 3.50 7.32 11.94
CA GLU A 252 4.67 6.75 11.26
C GLU A 252 5.99 7.23 11.86
N LYS A 253 6.07 8.50 12.25
CA LYS A 253 7.26 9.01 12.97
C LYS A 253 7.49 8.27 14.30
N PHE A 254 6.41 7.98 15.02
CA PHE A 254 6.49 7.19 16.26
C PHE A 254 6.83 5.72 15.97
N ALA A 255 6.24 5.13 14.93
CA ALA A 255 6.52 3.74 14.53
C ALA A 255 7.98 3.56 14.09
N THR A 256 8.52 4.50 13.32
CA THR A 256 9.93 4.52 12.90
C THR A 256 10.88 4.66 14.11
N PHE A 257 10.53 5.52 15.07
CA PHE A 257 11.28 5.64 16.30
C PHE A 257 11.27 4.33 17.11
N LEU A 258 10.14 3.67 17.24
CA LEU A 258 10.04 2.38 17.93
C LEU A 258 10.87 1.28 17.23
N GLU A 259 10.84 1.23 15.89
CA GLU A 259 11.72 0.35 15.12
C GLU A 259 13.19 0.63 15.41
N TYR A 260 13.60 1.90 15.41
CA TYR A 260 14.97 2.29 15.75
C TYR A 260 15.39 1.74 17.12
N LEU A 261 14.57 1.89 18.16
CA LEU A 261 14.89 1.40 19.50
C LEU A 261 15.10 -0.12 19.53
N VAL A 262 14.26 -0.87 18.83
CA VAL A 262 14.42 -2.33 18.73
C VAL A 262 15.72 -2.69 18.02
N ARG A 263 16.05 -2.00 16.94
CA ARG A 263 17.29 -2.24 16.17
C ARG A 263 18.57 -1.89 16.95
N GLN A 264 18.50 -1.02 17.98
CA GLN A 264 19.63 -0.76 18.89
C GLN A 264 19.90 -1.94 19.83
N LEU A 265 18.90 -2.76 20.12
CA LEU A 265 19.03 -3.90 21.03
C LEU A 265 19.46 -5.20 20.34
N VAL A 266 19.18 -5.32 19.05
CA VAL A 266 19.39 -6.56 18.30
C VAL A 266 20.16 -6.26 17.01
N THR A 267 21.38 -6.78 16.91
CA THR A 267 22.27 -6.55 15.75
C THR A 267 22.01 -7.52 14.59
N ALA A 268 21.37 -8.66 14.86
CA ALA A 268 21.06 -9.68 13.87
C ALA A 268 19.54 -9.80 13.62
N GLY A 269 19.16 -10.28 12.44
CA GLY A 269 17.76 -10.38 12.01
C GLY A 269 17.25 -9.09 11.36
N HIS A 270 16.01 -9.10 10.98
CA HIS A 270 15.35 -8.00 10.26
C HIS A 270 14.03 -7.61 10.91
N LEU A 271 13.73 -6.31 10.94
CA LEU A 271 12.46 -5.75 11.38
C LEU A 271 11.98 -4.75 10.33
N GLU A 272 10.74 -4.86 9.93
CA GLU A 272 10.05 -3.93 9.04
C GLU A 272 8.71 -3.54 9.69
N HIS A 273 8.19 -2.36 9.40
CA HIS A 273 6.86 -1.98 9.85
C HIS A 273 6.05 -1.31 8.75
N TYR A 274 4.74 -1.43 8.85
CA TYR A 274 3.75 -0.70 8.07
C TYR A 274 2.75 -0.11 9.05
N LEU A 275 2.96 1.13 9.46
CA LEU A 275 2.22 1.76 10.56
C LEU A 275 2.26 0.90 11.84
N ASP A 276 1.13 0.34 12.23
CA ASP A 276 0.91 -0.49 13.42
C ASP A 276 1.31 -1.96 13.26
N ASP A 277 1.47 -2.44 12.02
CA ASP A 277 1.85 -3.82 11.71
C ASP A 277 3.39 -3.97 11.62
N TYR A 278 4.01 -4.74 12.52
CA TYR A 278 5.44 -5.04 12.53
C TYR A 278 5.70 -6.46 12.05
N LEU A 279 6.75 -6.65 11.25
CA LEU A 279 7.24 -7.93 10.75
C LEU A 279 8.71 -8.11 11.14
N GLY A 280 8.98 -9.06 12.02
CA GLY A 280 10.33 -9.50 12.39
C GLY A 280 10.73 -10.76 11.63
N GLY A 281 12.02 -10.91 11.33
CA GLY A 281 12.54 -12.09 10.66
C GLY A 281 13.96 -12.44 11.10
N GLY A 282 14.28 -13.75 11.12
CA GLY A 282 15.59 -14.30 11.38
C GLY A 282 15.87 -15.52 10.51
N THR A 283 17.14 -15.89 10.36
CA THR A 283 17.53 -17.06 9.59
C THR A 283 17.02 -18.35 10.23
N ALA A 284 16.94 -19.42 9.44
CA ALA A 284 16.54 -20.73 9.93
C ALA A 284 17.48 -21.21 11.06
N ASN A 285 16.93 -21.98 11.99
CA ASN A 285 17.69 -22.68 13.05
C ASN A 285 18.49 -21.78 14.01
N ASN A 286 18.12 -20.50 14.15
CA ASN A 286 18.69 -19.61 15.16
C ASN A 286 17.63 -18.83 15.96
N ASN A 287 18.06 -18.04 16.93
CA ASN A 287 17.19 -17.27 17.81
C ASN A 287 16.96 -15.80 17.35
N GLU A 288 17.40 -15.39 16.18
CA GLU A 288 17.32 -14.00 15.72
C GLU A 288 15.89 -13.47 15.69
N CYS A 289 14.97 -14.22 15.07
CA CYS A 289 13.56 -13.84 15.00
C CYS A 289 12.94 -13.71 16.40
N LYS A 290 13.26 -14.64 17.31
CA LYS A 290 12.81 -14.63 18.70
C LYS A 290 13.37 -13.41 19.44
N ALA A 291 14.67 -13.13 19.30
CA ALA A 291 15.31 -11.99 19.93
C ALA A 291 14.70 -10.65 19.49
N ILE A 292 14.42 -10.48 18.18
CA ILE A 292 13.77 -9.28 17.65
C ILE A 292 12.38 -9.07 18.24
N ILE A 293 11.54 -10.10 18.27
CA ILE A 293 10.17 -9.95 18.75
C ILE A 293 10.13 -9.74 20.27
N GLU A 294 11.03 -10.36 21.02
CA GLU A 294 11.20 -10.14 22.46
C GLU A 294 11.71 -8.72 22.74
N ALA A 295 12.67 -8.21 21.97
CA ALA A 295 13.13 -6.83 22.06
C ALA A 295 12.01 -5.84 21.74
N PHE A 296 11.20 -6.12 20.71
CA PHE A 296 10.02 -5.31 20.37
C PHE A 296 9.01 -5.28 21.54
N HIS A 297 8.65 -6.44 22.08
CA HIS A 297 7.75 -6.52 23.24
C HIS A 297 8.31 -5.79 24.45
N SER A 298 9.61 -5.92 24.70
CA SER A 298 10.30 -5.22 25.81
C SER A 298 10.20 -3.70 25.64
N GLN A 299 10.52 -3.17 24.44
CA GLN A 299 10.42 -1.73 24.19
C GLN A 299 8.98 -1.23 24.29
N CYS A 300 8.01 -1.99 23.77
CA CYS A 300 6.60 -1.66 23.94
C CYS A 300 6.19 -1.59 25.42
N ASN A 301 6.64 -2.53 26.24
CA ASN A 301 6.36 -2.51 27.68
C ASN A 301 7.02 -1.31 28.38
N ILE A 302 8.30 -1.01 28.07
CA ILE A 302 9.03 0.12 28.65
C ILE A 302 8.35 1.45 28.31
N LEU A 303 7.91 1.61 27.07
CA LEU A 303 7.26 2.83 26.60
C LEU A 303 5.75 2.89 26.89
N GLY A 304 5.14 1.79 27.37
CA GLY A 304 3.69 1.71 27.61
C GLY A 304 2.86 1.55 26.32
N VAL A 305 3.44 1.04 25.23
CA VAL A 305 2.75 0.79 23.95
C VAL A 305 1.92 -0.49 24.06
N PRO A 306 0.58 -0.44 23.93
CA PRO A 306 -0.26 -1.62 24.03
C PRO A 306 -0.23 -2.43 22.75
N LEU A 307 -0.11 -3.76 22.88
CA LEU A 307 -0.14 -4.70 21.75
C LEU A 307 -1.49 -5.41 21.64
N ALA A 308 -1.90 -5.70 20.40
CA ALA A 308 -3.03 -6.57 20.09
C ALA A 308 -2.55 -8.04 20.14
N LYS A 309 -2.55 -8.64 21.34
CA LYS A 309 -1.97 -9.96 21.59
C LYS A 309 -2.56 -11.07 20.71
N ASP A 310 -3.82 -10.95 20.36
CA ASP A 310 -4.55 -11.85 19.46
C ASP A 310 -4.04 -11.81 18.02
N LYS A 311 -3.36 -10.76 17.63
CA LYS A 311 -2.77 -10.58 16.30
C LYS A 311 -1.26 -10.77 16.26
N CYS A 312 -0.61 -10.94 17.40
CA CYS A 312 0.81 -11.25 17.47
C CYS A 312 1.02 -12.74 17.20
N LEU A 313 1.97 -13.06 16.32
CA LEU A 313 2.26 -14.44 15.89
C LEU A 313 3.75 -14.62 15.66
N GLY A 314 4.25 -15.79 15.98
CA GLY A 314 5.60 -16.24 15.65
C GLY A 314 6.51 -16.42 16.85
N PRO A 315 7.74 -16.93 16.65
CA PRO A 315 8.36 -17.27 15.34
C PRO A 315 7.71 -18.45 14.61
N VAL A 316 7.41 -18.27 13.33
CA VAL A 316 6.82 -19.30 12.44
C VAL A 316 7.45 -19.18 11.04
N THR A 317 7.34 -20.22 10.21
CA THR A 317 7.81 -20.21 8.82
C THR A 317 6.76 -19.69 7.83
N GLN A 318 5.52 -19.51 8.30
CA GLN A 318 4.39 -19.11 7.47
C GLN A 318 3.50 -18.13 8.25
N LEU A 319 3.23 -16.96 7.66
CA LEU A 319 2.31 -15.98 8.25
C LEU A 319 1.70 -15.05 7.19
N VAL A 320 0.61 -14.39 7.56
CA VAL A 320 -0.03 -13.34 6.74
C VAL A 320 0.47 -11.98 7.19
N PHE A 321 1.08 -11.24 6.26
CA PHE A 321 1.50 -9.84 6.42
C PHE A 321 0.91 -8.99 5.31
N LEU A 322 0.42 -7.79 5.63
CA LEU A 322 -0.26 -6.88 4.69
C LEU A 322 -1.28 -7.59 3.78
N GLY A 323 -1.93 -8.63 4.30
CA GLY A 323 -3.01 -9.32 3.63
C GLY A 323 -2.60 -10.39 2.61
N LEU A 324 -1.32 -10.73 2.49
CA LEU A 324 -0.79 -11.84 1.72
C LEU A 324 0.00 -12.78 2.62
N GLU A 325 0.02 -14.06 2.29
CA GLU A 325 0.73 -15.09 3.03
C GLU A 325 2.14 -15.25 2.50
N LEU A 326 3.11 -15.20 3.40
CA LEU A 326 4.52 -15.51 3.17
C LEU A 326 4.80 -16.93 3.67
N ASP A 327 5.41 -17.76 2.85
CA ASP A 327 5.88 -19.10 3.19
C ASP A 327 7.38 -19.17 2.90
N SER A 328 8.19 -19.15 3.97
CA SER A 328 9.64 -19.16 3.85
C SER A 328 10.22 -20.56 3.54
N VAL A 329 9.48 -21.65 3.83
CA VAL A 329 9.92 -23.01 3.50
C VAL A 329 9.78 -23.25 2.00
N MET A 330 8.59 -22.98 1.45
CA MET A 330 8.32 -23.12 0.03
C MET A 330 8.82 -21.94 -0.80
N MET A 331 9.30 -20.88 -0.15
CA MET A 331 9.70 -19.60 -0.76
C MET A 331 8.60 -19.06 -1.69
N GLN A 332 7.39 -18.94 -1.17
CA GLN A 332 6.18 -18.58 -1.91
C GLN A 332 5.41 -17.44 -1.28
N VAL A 333 4.69 -16.72 -2.13
CA VAL A 333 3.63 -15.76 -1.72
C VAL A 333 2.29 -16.31 -2.17
N ARG A 334 1.32 -16.33 -1.27
CA ARG A 334 -0.05 -16.79 -1.57
C ARG A 334 -1.09 -15.76 -1.18
N VAL A 335 -2.20 -15.80 -1.89
CA VAL A 335 -3.44 -15.17 -1.41
C VAL A 335 -4.05 -16.09 -0.35
N PRO A 336 -4.36 -15.62 0.87
CA PRO A 336 -5.05 -16.42 1.89
C PRO A 336 -6.36 -16.99 1.36
N MET A 337 -6.68 -18.24 1.73
CA MET A 337 -7.83 -18.98 1.17
C MET A 337 -9.18 -18.34 1.45
N ASP A 338 -9.35 -17.68 2.60
CA ASP A 338 -10.55 -16.90 2.90
C ASP A 338 -10.79 -15.80 1.85
N LYS A 339 -9.76 -15.03 1.52
CA LYS A 339 -9.83 -14.01 0.46
C LYS A 339 -10.05 -14.59 -0.93
N VAL A 340 -9.45 -15.74 -1.24
CA VAL A 340 -9.72 -16.46 -2.50
C VAL A 340 -11.20 -16.80 -2.60
N ASN A 341 -11.79 -17.35 -1.54
CA ASN A 341 -13.19 -17.73 -1.50
C ASN A 341 -14.11 -16.51 -1.69
N ASP A 342 -13.84 -15.41 -0.98
CA ASP A 342 -14.60 -14.15 -1.09
C ASP A 342 -14.56 -13.60 -2.52
N LEU A 343 -13.37 -13.58 -3.12
CA LEU A 343 -13.19 -13.09 -4.49
C LEU A 343 -13.84 -14.01 -5.52
N CYS A 344 -13.71 -15.32 -5.35
CA CYS A 344 -14.40 -16.28 -6.22
C CYS A 344 -15.92 -16.11 -6.15
N ALA A 345 -16.48 -15.88 -4.96
CA ALA A 345 -17.90 -15.59 -4.80
C ALA A 345 -18.30 -14.29 -5.50
N MET A 346 -17.52 -13.21 -5.32
CA MET A 346 -17.76 -11.93 -5.97
C MET A 346 -17.65 -12.02 -7.50
N ILE A 347 -16.66 -12.74 -8.03
CA ILE A 347 -16.51 -12.96 -9.47
C ILE A 347 -17.72 -13.74 -10.03
N LYS A 348 -18.12 -14.82 -9.37
CA LYS A 348 -19.28 -15.63 -9.76
C LYS A 348 -20.55 -14.79 -9.78
N GLU A 349 -20.72 -13.90 -8.80
CA GLU A 349 -21.87 -12.98 -8.74
C GLU A 349 -21.88 -12.02 -9.94
N VAL A 350 -20.73 -11.38 -10.25
CA VAL A 350 -20.62 -10.52 -11.44
C VAL A 350 -20.91 -11.28 -12.73
N LEU A 351 -20.48 -12.55 -12.84
CA LEU A 351 -20.71 -13.39 -14.00
C LEU A 351 -22.20 -13.79 -14.20
N ARG A 352 -23.01 -13.80 -13.13
CA ARG A 352 -24.47 -14.09 -13.22
C ARG A 352 -25.26 -12.95 -13.83
N HIS A 353 -24.78 -11.72 -13.74
CA HIS A 353 -25.51 -10.53 -14.17
C HIS A 353 -25.06 -10.01 -15.55
N ALA A 354 -26.02 -9.46 -16.33
CA ALA A 354 -25.70 -8.77 -17.59
C ALA A 354 -25.18 -7.35 -17.37
N ARG A 355 -25.56 -6.73 -16.25
CA ARG A 355 -25.17 -5.38 -15.84
C ARG A 355 -24.78 -5.37 -14.37
N MET A 356 -23.85 -4.49 -14.00
CA MET A 356 -23.37 -4.33 -12.63
C MET A 356 -23.21 -2.85 -12.31
N GLN A 357 -23.39 -2.48 -11.04
CA GLN A 357 -23.09 -1.12 -10.58
C GLN A 357 -21.60 -0.83 -10.67
N LEU A 358 -21.25 0.41 -11.02
CA LEU A 358 -19.87 0.88 -11.11
C LEU A 358 -19.09 0.62 -9.80
N ARG A 359 -19.68 0.95 -8.64
CA ARG A 359 -19.07 0.75 -7.32
C ARG A 359 -18.67 -0.71 -7.08
N THR A 360 -19.53 -1.66 -7.42
CA THR A 360 -19.25 -3.11 -7.24
C THR A 360 -18.09 -3.55 -8.14
N LEU A 361 -18.08 -3.11 -9.40
CA LEU A 361 -16.99 -3.43 -10.30
C LEU A 361 -15.67 -2.79 -9.88
N GLN A 362 -15.68 -1.53 -9.40
CA GLN A 362 -14.49 -0.86 -8.88
C GLN A 362 -13.93 -1.58 -7.64
N SER A 363 -14.79 -2.04 -6.74
CA SER A 363 -14.38 -2.84 -5.58
C SER A 363 -13.71 -4.15 -6.02
N LEU A 364 -14.31 -4.87 -6.98
CA LEU A 364 -13.71 -6.08 -7.54
C LEU A 364 -12.36 -5.81 -8.19
N ILE A 365 -12.26 -4.77 -9.03
CA ILE A 365 -11.01 -4.37 -9.69
C ILE A 365 -9.92 -4.05 -8.66
N GLY A 366 -10.25 -3.31 -7.60
CA GLY A 366 -9.31 -2.98 -6.53
C GLY A 366 -8.77 -4.25 -5.84
N SER A 367 -9.66 -5.19 -5.53
CA SER A 367 -9.30 -6.47 -4.94
C SER A 367 -8.43 -7.33 -5.88
N LEU A 368 -8.78 -7.45 -7.16
CA LEU A 368 -8.00 -8.19 -8.15
C LEU A 368 -6.61 -7.57 -8.38
N ASN A 369 -6.52 -6.25 -8.44
CA ASN A 369 -5.23 -5.55 -8.57
C ASN A 369 -4.32 -5.80 -7.35
N PHE A 370 -4.89 -5.87 -6.15
CA PHE A 370 -4.14 -6.23 -4.95
C PHE A 370 -3.60 -7.68 -5.04
N MET A 371 -4.42 -8.62 -5.54
CA MET A 371 -4.02 -10.03 -5.70
C MET A 371 -2.92 -10.22 -6.76
N CYS A 372 -2.75 -9.27 -7.69
CA CYS A 372 -1.65 -9.32 -8.66
C CYS A 372 -0.25 -9.29 -8.02
N ARG A 373 -0.13 -8.99 -6.73
CA ARG A 373 1.13 -9.10 -5.99
C ARG A 373 1.54 -10.55 -5.74
N ALA A 374 0.57 -11.44 -5.51
CA ALA A 374 0.79 -12.88 -5.38
C ALA A 374 0.58 -13.62 -6.70
N ILE A 375 -0.33 -13.12 -7.54
CA ILE A 375 -0.67 -13.70 -8.85
C ILE A 375 -0.34 -12.63 -9.91
N SER A 376 0.94 -12.38 -10.14
CA SER A 376 1.44 -11.35 -11.07
C SER A 376 0.84 -11.44 -12.47
N PRO A 377 0.54 -12.63 -13.03
CA PRO A 377 -0.09 -12.80 -14.33
C PRO A 377 -1.53 -12.32 -14.42
N GLY A 378 -2.17 -12.02 -13.32
CA GLY A 378 -3.55 -11.49 -13.28
C GLY A 378 -3.69 -10.09 -13.89
N ARG A 379 -2.63 -9.28 -13.88
CA ARG A 379 -2.68 -7.85 -14.23
C ARG A 379 -3.26 -7.55 -15.62
N PRO A 380 -2.87 -8.24 -16.71
CA PRO A 380 -3.47 -8.03 -18.03
C PRO A 380 -4.98 -8.35 -18.09
N PHE A 381 -5.46 -9.21 -17.18
CA PHE A 381 -6.86 -9.62 -17.09
C PHE A 381 -7.71 -8.69 -16.21
N CYS A 382 -7.13 -7.61 -15.66
CA CYS A 382 -7.86 -6.50 -15.06
C CYS A 382 -8.15 -5.38 -16.07
N ARG A 383 -7.43 -5.31 -17.19
CA ARG A 383 -7.45 -4.12 -18.07
C ARG A 383 -8.81 -3.85 -18.72
N ARG A 384 -9.51 -4.88 -19.19
CA ARG A 384 -10.86 -4.71 -19.81
C ARG A 384 -11.88 -4.24 -18.77
N LEU A 385 -11.75 -4.72 -17.53
CA LEU A 385 -12.60 -4.29 -16.42
C LEU A 385 -12.35 -2.80 -16.10
N ILE A 386 -11.09 -2.37 -16.03
CA ILE A 386 -10.69 -0.98 -15.80
C ILE A 386 -11.20 -0.09 -16.94
N ASN A 387 -10.98 -0.48 -18.20
CA ASN A 387 -11.45 0.29 -19.37
C ASN A 387 -12.97 0.49 -19.36
N ALA A 388 -13.72 -0.50 -18.89
CA ALA A 388 -15.18 -0.42 -18.81
C ALA A 388 -15.68 0.60 -17.77
N THR A 389 -14.83 1.02 -16.83
CA THR A 389 -15.18 2.05 -15.83
C THR A 389 -14.82 3.47 -16.27
N CYS A 390 -14.06 3.62 -17.37
CA CYS A 390 -13.64 4.93 -17.86
C CYS A 390 -14.87 5.76 -18.31
N GLY A 391 -14.89 7.04 -17.91
CA GLY A 391 -15.98 7.97 -18.23
C GLY A 391 -17.23 7.86 -17.35
N LEU A 392 -17.24 6.93 -16.38
CA LEU A 392 -18.33 6.77 -15.41
C LEU A 392 -17.91 7.36 -14.06
N ASN A 393 -18.68 8.36 -13.56
CA ASN A 393 -18.31 9.10 -12.37
C ASN A 393 -19.25 8.87 -11.16
N GLN A 394 -20.43 8.28 -11.41
CA GLN A 394 -21.40 8.06 -10.34
C GLN A 394 -21.42 6.61 -9.86
N PRO A 395 -21.23 6.33 -8.58
CA PRO A 395 -21.10 4.96 -8.02
C PRO A 395 -22.28 4.03 -8.35
N HIS A 396 -23.48 4.59 -8.53
CA HIS A 396 -24.71 3.88 -8.81
C HIS A 396 -24.98 3.62 -10.31
N HIS A 397 -24.14 4.17 -11.21
CA HIS A 397 -24.28 3.89 -12.63
C HIS A 397 -24.10 2.40 -12.94
N PHE A 398 -24.91 1.88 -13.84
CA PHE A 398 -24.81 0.51 -14.30
C PHE A 398 -24.01 0.42 -15.60
N LEU A 399 -23.14 -0.55 -15.68
CA LEU A 399 -22.40 -0.88 -16.89
C LEU A 399 -22.67 -2.33 -17.33
N ARG A 400 -22.58 -2.60 -18.64
CA ARG A 400 -22.78 -3.93 -19.20
C ARG A 400 -21.50 -4.75 -19.06
N ILE A 401 -21.63 -5.98 -18.56
CA ILE A 401 -20.53 -6.96 -18.52
C ILE A 401 -20.48 -7.65 -19.88
N ASN A 402 -19.54 -7.22 -20.73
CA ASN A 402 -19.37 -7.77 -22.08
C ASN A 402 -18.66 -9.13 -22.07
N LYS A 403 -18.57 -9.79 -23.25
CA LYS A 403 -17.96 -11.11 -23.42
C LYS A 403 -16.50 -11.14 -22.97
N GLY A 404 -15.68 -10.14 -23.36
CA GLY A 404 -14.27 -10.08 -22.99
C GLY A 404 -14.03 -9.91 -21.49
N MET A 405 -14.87 -9.14 -20.79
CA MET A 405 -14.81 -9.01 -19.34
C MET A 405 -15.15 -10.35 -18.65
N ARG A 406 -16.12 -11.10 -19.18
CA ARG A 406 -16.48 -12.43 -18.67
C ARG A 406 -15.33 -13.42 -18.81
N GLU A 407 -14.66 -13.41 -19.95
CA GLU A 407 -13.47 -14.24 -20.21
C GLU A 407 -12.33 -13.91 -19.24
N ASP A 408 -12.05 -12.61 -19.03
CA ASP A 408 -11.03 -12.18 -18.07
C ASP A 408 -11.38 -12.62 -16.63
N LEU A 409 -12.64 -12.53 -16.22
CA LEU A 409 -13.10 -12.98 -14.91
C LEU A 409 -13.06 -14.52 -14.75
N GLN A 410 -13.40 -15.27 -15.82
CA GLN A 410 -13.25 -16.73 -15.81
C GLN A 410 -11.78 -17.14 -15.71
N MET A 411 -10.86 -16.39 -16.33
CA MET A 411 -9.43 -16.62 -16.19
C MET A 411 -8.96 -16.39 -14.75
N TRP A 412 -9.48 -15.37 -14.07
CA TRP A 412 -9.19 -15.15 -12.64
C TRP A 412 -9.61 -16.34 -11.76
N LEU A 413 -10.75 -16.97 -12.03
CA LEU A 413 -11.15 -18.20 -11.32
C LEU A 413 -10.14 -19.34 -11.53
N LYS A 414 -9.60 -19.49 -12.75
CA LYS A 414 -8.53 -20.45 -13.04
C LYS A 414 -7.22 -20.07 -12.32
N PHE A 415 -6.86 -18.78 -12.27
CA PHE A 415 -5.67 -18.34 -11.55
C PHE A 415 -5.73 -18.70 -10.07
N PHE A 416 -6.84 -18.45 -9.40
CA PHE A 416 -7.01 -18.85 -8.01
C PHE A 416 -6.92 -20.35 -7.80
N GLN A 417 -7.38 -21.15 -8.74
CA GLN A 417 -7.39 -22.60 -8.67
C GLN A 417 -6.00 -23.21 -8.90
N SER A 418 -5.26 -22.68 -9.87
CA SER A 418 -4.05 -23.34 -10.42
C SER A 418 -2.76 -22.57 -10.18
N PHE A 419 -2.84 -21.27 -9.82
CA PHE A 419 -1.64 -20.40 -9.76
C PHE A 419 -1.46 -19.68 -8.41
N ASN A 420 -2.33 -19.90 -7.45
CA ASN A 420 -2.12 -19.39 -6.10
C ASN A 420 -1.00 -20.18 -5.41
N GLY A 421 0.12 -19.52 -5.12
CA GLY A 421 1.31 -20.14 -4.55
C GLY A 421 2.34 -20.66 -5.56
N ILE A 422 2.16 -20.38 -6.86
CA ILE A 422 3.20 -20.67 -7.87
C ILE A 422 4.26 -19.55 -7.95
N SER A 423 3.98 -18.35 -7.43
CA SER A 423 5.01 -17.31 -7.29
C SER A 423 6.04 -17.73 -6.26
N VAL A 424 6.93 -18.62 -6.67
CA VAL A 424 8.16 -18.98 -5.94
C VAL A 424 9.04 -17.74 -5.93
N PHE A 425 9.74 -17.49 -4.84
CA PHE A 425 10.80 -16.48 -4.88
C PHE A 425 11.87 -16.94 -5.88
N HIS A 426 11.84 -16.33 -7.05
CA HIS A 426 12.80 -16.62 -8.12
C HIS A 426 14.21 -16.24 -7.66
N ASP A 427 15.21 -16.61 -8.46
CA ASP A 427 16.61 -16.22 -8.24
C ASP A 427 16.72 -14.76 -7.78
N ARG A 428 17.59 -14.49 -6.81
CA ARG A 428 17.79 -13.16 -6.22
C ARG A 428 18.13 -12.10 -7.26
N PHE A 429 18.80 -12.50 -8.33
CA PHE A 429 19.26 -11.62 -9.40
C PHE A 429 18.45 -11.82 -10.68
N TRP A 430 18.18 -10.70 -11.34
CA TRP A 430 17.72 -10.73 -12.71
C TRP A 430 18.88 -11.12 -13.62
N ARG A 431 18.61 -12.02 -14.56
CA ARG A 431 19.54 -12.33 -15.62
C ARG A 431 19.08 -11.65 -16.89
N SER A 432 19.97 -10.92 -17.55
CA SER A 432 19.63 -10.21 -18.79
C SER A 432 19.42 -11.21 -19.94
N ASN A 433 18.74 -10.76 -20.98
CA ASN A 433 18.69 -11.52 -22.23
C ASN A 433 20.09 -11.70 -22.85
N ALA A 434 21.02 -10.77 -22.58
CA ALA A 434 22.42 -10.92 -22.99
C ALA A 434 23.12 -12.10 -22.29
N ASP A 435 22.86 -12.33 -20.98
CA ASP A 435 23.38 -13.50 -20.25
C ASP A 435 22.89 -14.82 -20.82
N PHE A 436 21.68 -14.81 -21.41
CA PHE A 436 21.09 -15.94 -22.11
C PHE A 436 21.38 -15.90 -23.61
N THR A 437 22.05 -14.87 -24.12
CA THR A 437 22.20 -14.60 -25.57
C THR A 437 20.86 -14.63 -26.32
N LEU A 438 19.80 -14.06 -25.69
CA LEU A 438 18.45 -13.97 -26.24
C LEU A 438 18.19 -12.56 -26.77
N TYR A 439 18.07 -12.44 -28.09
CA TYR A 439 17.86 -11.19 -28.79
C TYR A 439 16.65 -11.28 -29.70
N THR A 440 15.90 -10.18 -29.83
CA THR A 440 14.75 -10.05 -30.72
C THR A 440 14.79 -8.71 -31.43
N ASP A 441 14.30 -8.67 -32.66
CA ASP A 441 14.18 -7.44 -33.45
C ASP A 441 13.09 -7.57 -34.51
N SER A 442 12.54 -6.45 -34.95
CA SER A 442 11.47 -6.36 -35.93
C SER A 442 11.69 -5.26 -36.94
N ALA A 443 11.43 -5.55 -38.19
CA ALA A 443 11.38 -4.58 -39.29
C ALA A 443 9.96 -4.46 -39.83
N GLY A 444 9.38 -3.23 -39.77
CA GLY A 444 7.95 -3.01 -39.98
C GLY A 444 7.50 -2.93 -41.45
N SER A 445 8.42 -2.86 -42.44
CA SER A 445 8.05 -2.73 -43.85
C SER A 445 7.55 -4.04 -44.45
N GLN A 446 6.65 -3.96 -45.43
CA GLN A 446 6.20 -5.11 -46.19
C GLN A 446 7.38 -5.84 -46.86
N GLY A 447 7.38 -7.17 -46.80
CA GLY A 447 8.50 -7.99 -47.26
C GLY A 447 9.62 -8.17 -46.25
N LEU A 448 9.58 -7.46 -45.11
CA LEU A 448 10.45 -7.68 -43.98
C LEU A 448 9.73 -8.50 -42.89
N GLY A 449 10.41 -8.74 -41.77
CA GLY A 449 9.87 -9.60 -40.73
C GLY A 449 10.52 -9.37 -39.38
N PHE A 450 10.77 -10.43 -38.67
CA PHE A 450 11.43 -10.42 -37.38
C PHE A 450 12.54 -11.46 -37.29
N GLY A 451 13.47 -11.23 -36.38
CA GLY A 451 14.56 -12.13 -36.05
C GLY A 451 14.64 -12.42 -34.57
N ILE A 452 14.96 -13.64 -34.21
CA ILE A 452 15.16 -14.11 -32.84
C ILE A 452 16.42 -14.96 -32.78
N PHE A 453 17.27 -14.71 -31.79
CA PHE A 453 18.48 -15.51 -31.55
C PHE A 453 18.54 -15.92 -30.08
N PHE A 454 18.90 -17.19 -29.81
CA PHE A 454 19.00 -17.72 -28.47
C PHE A 454 20.06 -18.84 -28.38
N GLN A 455 21.20 -18.58 -27.75
CA GLN A 455 22.25 -19.56 -27.47
C GLN A 455 22.66 -20.38 -28.72
N GLY A 456 22.88 -19.71 -29.83
CA GLY A 456 23.21 -20.38 -31.11
C GLY A 456 22.00 -20.80 -31.93
N LYS A 457 20.82 -20.98 -31.32
CA LYS A 457 19.56 -21.21 -32.02
C LYS A 457 19.01 -19.90 -32.57
N TRP A 458 18.32 -19.97 -33.68
CA TRP A 458 17.75 -18.79 -34.32
C TRP A 458 16.45 -19.09 -35.03
N ALA A 459 15.62 -18.08 -35.20
CA ALA A 459 14.39 -18.14 -35.97
C ALA A 459 14.12 -16.78 -36.60
N CYS A 460 13.60 -16.77 -37.82
CA CYS A 460 13.08 -15.56 -38.47
C CYS A 460 11.91 -15.92 -39.38
N ALA A 461 11.03 -14.94 -39.59
CA ALA A 461 9.93 -15.10 -40.52
C ALA A 461 9.45 -13.72 -41.02
N ALA A 462 8.87 -13.71 -42.24
CA ALA A 462 8.21 -12.55 -42.78
C ALA A 462 6.86 -12.33 -42.08
N TRP A 463 6.41 -11.07 -42.04
CA TRP A 463 5.07 -10.73 -41.59
C TRP A 463 4.03 -11.29 -42.57
N PRO A 464 2.93 -11.89 -42.07
CA PRO A 464 1.85 -12.33 -42.93
C PRO A 464 1.18 -11.16 -43.66
N ASP A 465 0.89 -11.29 -44.94
CA ASP A 465 0.17 -10.26 -45.71
C ASP A 465 -1.18 -9.90 -45.07
N SER A 466 -1.83 -10.87 -44.42
CA SER A 466 -3.08 -10.65 -43.69
C SER A 466 -2.95 -9.63 -42.54
N TRP A 467 -1.74 -9.41 -41.99
CA TRP A 467 -1.51 -8.42 -40.95
C TRP A 467 -1.45 -7.01 -41.52
N PHE A 468 -0.97 -6.85 -42.75
CA PHE A 468 -1.02 -5.55 -43.45
C PHE A 468 -2.46 -5.23 -43.86
N VAL A 469 -3.20 -6.20 -44.42
CA VAL A 469 -4.61 -6.03 -44.77
C VAL A 469 -5.48 -5.67 -43.54
N LYS A 470 -5.23 -6.26 -42.41
CA LYS A 470 -5.95 -6.00 -41.16
C LYS A 470 -5.40 -4.82 -40.34
N ASN A 471 -4.45 -4.09 -40.91
CA ASN A 471 -3.78 -2.95 -40.25
C ASN A 471 -3.12 -3.30 -38.90
N ILE A 472 -2.72 -4.56 -38.69
CA ILE A 472 -2.00 -5.01 -37.50
C ILE A 472 -0.54 -4.59 -37.58
N ALA A 473 0.07 -4.72 -38.75
CA ALA A 473 1.48 -4.38 -39.00
C ALA A 473 1.78 -2.88 -38.98
N SER A 474 0.77 -2.00 -38.86
CA SER A 474 0.96 -0.55 -38.67
C SER A 474 1.43 -0.17 -37.26
N ASP A 475 1.18 -1.03 -36.27
CA ASP A 475 1.59 -0.80 -34.87
C ASP A 475 2.93 -1.48 -34.62
N ILE A 476 4.01 -0.69 -34.67
CA ILE A 476 5.38 -1.17 -34.43
C ILE A 476 5.52 -1.85 -33.07
N THR A 477 4.74 -1.44 -32.07
CA THR A 477 4.74 -2.05 -30.75
C THR A 477 4.24 -3.48 -30.79
N VAL A 478 3.27 -3.78 -31.64
CA VAL A 478 2.78 -5.15 -31.89
C VAL A 478 3.88 -5.98 -32.54
N LEU A 479 4.56 -5.41 -33.54
CA LEU A 479 5.64 -6.10 -34.26
C LEU A 479 6.81 -6.42 -33.33
N GLU A 480 7.21 -5.50 -32.48
CA GLU A 480 8.33 -5.68 -31.53
C GLU A 480 7.98 -6.61 -30.34
N LEU A 481 6.70 -6.67 -29.93
CA LEU A 481 6.27 -7.56 -28.85
C LEU A 481 6.11 -9.02 -29.33
N PHE A 482 5.78 -9.23 -30.60
CA PHE A 482 5.50 -10.57 -31.14
C PHE A 482 6.70 -11.50 -31.12
N PRO A 483 7.93 -11.11 -31.50
CA PRO A 483 9.12 -11.96 -31.41
C PRO A 483 9.41 -12.44 -29.99
N ILE A 484 9.13 -11.62 -28.96
CA ILE A 484 9.28 -12.01 -27.56
C ILE A 484 8.32 -13.15 -27.21
N LEU A 485 7.06 -13.07 -27.67
CA LEU A 485 6.09 -14.17 -27.53
C LEU A 485 6.56 -15.44 -28.24
N VAL A 486 7.11 -15.30 -29.45
CA VAL A 486 7.66 -16.45 -30.23
C VAL A 486 8.85 -17.05 -29.48
N ALA A 487 9.79 -16.25 -29.00
CA ALA A 487 10.97 -16.71 -28.25
C ALA A 487 10.59 -17.52 -27.01
N ILE A 488 9.68 -16.99 -26.19
CA ILE A 488 9.20 -17.69 -24.98
C ILE A 488 8.42 -18.96 -25.35
N THR A 489 7.72 -18.96 -26.49
CA THR A 489 7.00 -20.17 -26.94
C THR A 489 7.96 -21.27 -27.40
N LEU A 490 9.02 -20.91 -28.13
CA LEU A 490 9.99 -21.86 -28.66
C LEU A 490 10.93 -22.39 -27.57
N TRP A 491 11.43 -21.52 -26.71
CA TRP A 491 12.53 -21.82 -25.79
C TRP A 491 12.22 -21.60 -24.31
N GLY A 492 10.98 -21.32 -23.95
CA GLY A 492 10.59 -21.06 -22.56
C GLY A 492 10.93 -22.23 -21.63
N ALA A 493 10.92 -23.47 -22.11
CA ALA A 493 11.34 -24.65 -21.33
C ALA A 493 12.79 -24.56 -20.81
N ILE A 494 13.68 -23.85 -21.51
CA ILE A 494 15.07 -23.62 -21.08
C ILE A 494 15.17 -22.53 -20.04
N LEU A 495 14.16 -21.64 -19.98
CA LEU A 495 14.06 -20.48 -19.09
C LEU A 495 13.18 -20.74 -17.86
N VAL A 496 12.83 -21.99 -17.58
CA VAL A 496 11.97 -22.36 -16.44
C VAL A 496 12.51 -21.80 -15.13
N ASN A 497 11.63 -21.22 -14.31
CA ASN A 497 11.93 -20.62 -12.99
C ASN A 497 12.93 -19.45 -13.02
N ARG A 498 13.04 -18.73 -14.14
CA ARG A 498 14.00 -17.63 -14.30
C ARG A 498 13.33 -16.26 -14.25
N LYS A 499 14.06 -15.28 -13.70
CA LYS A 499 13.81 -13.86 -13.90
C LYS A 499 14.62 -13.41 -15.12
N VAL A 500 13.92 -13.04 -16.18
CA VAL A 500 14.54 -12.64 -17.45
C VAL A 500 14.38 -11.14 -17.65
N LEU A 501 15.50 -10.43 -17.81
CA LEU A 501 15.54 -9.02 -18.15
C LEU A 501 15.79 -8.90 -19.66
N PHE A 502 14.77 -8.45 -20.41
CA PHE A 502 14.88 -8.17 -21.84
C PHE A 502 15.44 -6.78 -22.09
N HIS A 503 16.44 -6.70 -22.91
CA HIS A 503 16.89 -5.46 -23.51
C HIS A 503 16.15 -5.24 -24.83
N CYS A 504 15.49 -4.10 -24.97
CA CYS A 504 14.66 -3.77 -26.12
C CYS A 504 14.89 -2.30 -26.50
N ASP A 505 14.98 -2.02 -27.79
CA ASP A 505 15.15 -0.66 -28.33
C ASP A 505 13.81 0.10 -28.48
N ASN A 506 12.69 -0.54 -28.22
CA ASN A 506 11.35 0.06 -28.24
C ASN A 506 10.86 0.41 -26.81
N GLN A 507 10.87 1.70 -26.47
CA GLN A 507 10.43 2.18 -25.14
C GLN A 507 8.98 1.80 -24.80
N ALA A 508 8.08 1.71 -25.81
CA ALA A 508 6.70 1.32 -25.58
C ALA A 508 6.60 -0.15 -25.16
N VAL A 509 7.38 -1.05 -25.77
CA VAL A 509 7.46 -2.46 -25.38
C VAL A 509 8.03 -2.60 -23.98
N VAL A 510 9.09 -1.86 -23.66
CA VAL A 510 9.66 -1.82 -22.29
C VAL A 510 8.60 -1.45 -21.26
N ALA A 511 7.85 -0.38 -21.51
CA ALA A 511 6.77 0.04 -20.62
C ALA A 511 5.67 -1.02 -20.49
N ILE A 512 5.27 -1.66 -21.60
CA ILE A 512 4.22 -2.69 -21.64
C ILE A 512 4.61 -3.95 -20.87
N ILE A 513 5.83 -4.44 -21.04
CA ILE A 513 6.33 -5.61 -20.30
C ILE A 513 6.34 -5.32 -18.80
N ASN A 514 6.88 -4.16 -18.39
CA ASN A 514 7.03 -3.79 -16.98
C ASN A 514 5.69 -3.47 -16.29
N THR A 515 4.76 -2.83 -17.00
CA THR A 515 3.44 -2.46 -16.45
C THR A 515 2.37 -3.52 -16.70
N GLN A 516 2.62 -4.46 -17.61
CA GLN A 516 1.71 -5.50 -18.05
C GLN A 516 0.34 -4.96 -18.53
N THR A 517 0.35 -3.80 -19.19
CA THR A 517 -0.87 -3.14 -19.68
C THR A 517 -0.60 -2.29 -20.92
N SER A 518 -1.63 -2.14 -21.78
CA SER A 518 -1.63 -1.24 -22.93
C SER A 518 -3.03 -0.75 -23.22
N LYS A 519 -3.15 0.38 -23.92
CA LYS A 519 -4.42 0.86 -24.48
C LYS A 519 -4.76 0.17 -25.81
N SER A 520 -3.77 -0.34 -26.55
CA SER A 520 -3.97 -1.05 -27.82
C SER A 520 -4.53 -2.45 -27.59
N ASN A 521 -5.64 -2.77 -28.24
CA ASN A 521 -6.26 -4.10 -28.16
C ASN A 521 -5.35 -5.20 -28.72
N ASN A 522 -4.65 -4.94 -29.83
CA ASN A 522 -3.75 -5.91 -30.46
C ASN A 522 -2.56 -6.21 -29.53
N VAL A 523 -1.97 -5.19 -28.95
CA VAL A 523 -0.90 -5.35 -27.95
C VAL A 523 -1.41 -6.17 -26.75
N MET A 524 -2.62 -5.92 -26.25
CA MET A 524 -3.20 -6.69 -25.14
C MET A 524 -3.46 -8.15 -25.47
N ILE A 525 -3.77 -8.49 -26.72
CA ILE A 525 -3.90 -9.90 -27.17
C ILE A 525 -2.54 -10.60 -27.07
N LEU A 526 -1.48 -9.99 -27.59
CA LEU A 526 -0.12 -10.54 -27.52
C LEU A 526 0.37 -10.64 -26.08
N LEU A 527 0.18 -9.58 -25.28
CA LEU A 527 0.62 -9.53 -23.90
C LEU A 527 -0.03 -10.63 -23.06
N ARG A 528 -1.35 -10.87 -23.21
CA ARG A 528 -2.02 -11.99 -22.53
C ARG A 528 -1.42 -13.34 -22.93
N SER A 529 -1.19 -13.54 -24.23
CA SER A 529 -0.57 -14.77 -24.72
C SER A 529 0.84 -14.97 -24.17
N LEU A 530 1.65 -13.90 -24.15
CA LEU A 530 3.00 -13.91 -23.58
C LEU A 530 2.98 -14.25 -22.08
N ILE A 531 2.13 -13.58 -21.32
CA ILE A 531 2.01 -13.80 -19.87
C ILE A 531 1.55 -15.24 -19.57
N LEU A 532 0.62 -15.80 -20.32
CA LEU A 532 0.19 -17.19 -20.16
C LEU A 532 1.33 -18.18 -20.46
N LYS A 533 2.18 -17.87 -21.45
CA LYS A 533 3.38 -18.67 -21.72
C LYS A 533 4.44 -18.54 -20.62
N CYS A 534 4.65 -17.34 -20.13
CA CYS A 534 5.56 -17.12 -18.99
C CYS A 534 5.09 -17.88 -17.75
N LEU A 535 3.78 -17.94 -17.50
CA LEU A 535 3.18 -18.75 -16.42
C LEU A 535 3.46 -20.23 -16.59
N GLN A 536 3.25 -20.74 -17.79
CA GLN A 536 3.48 -22.16 -18.10
C GLN A 536 4.89 -22.60 -17.70
N PHE A 537 5.86 -21.72 -17.82
CA PHE A 537 7.26 -21.97 -17.53
C PHE A 537 7.78 -21.31 -16.24
N ASN A 538 6.90 -20.68 -15.47
CA ASN A 538 7.27 -19.90 -14.28
C ASN A 538 8.40 -18.88 -14.56
N ILE A 539 8.24 -18.12 -15.64
CA ILE A 539 9.17 -17.06 -16.05
C ILE A 539 8.63 -15.71 -15.61
N VAL A 540 9.47 -14.88 -15.00
CA VAL A 540 9.17 -13.46 -14.75
C VAL A 540 9.95 -12.61 -15.73
N LEU A 541 9.24 -11.74 -16.46
CA LEU A 541 9.83 -10.80 -17.42
C LEU A 541 9.90 -9.39 -16.86
N LYS A 542 11.01 -8.73 -17.13
CA LYS A 542 11.24 -7.30 -17.01
C LYS A 542 11.92 -6.82 -18.29
N ALA A 543 11.78 -5.56 -18.65
CA ALA A 543 12.46 -4.99 -19.80
C ALA A 543 13.19 -3.70 -19.43
N GLU A 544 14.32 -3.45 -20.11
CA GLU A 544 15.09 -2.21 -20.06
C GLU A 544 15.40 -1.74 -21.49
N HIS A 545 15.45 -0.42 -21.66
CA HIS A 545 15.71 0.17 -22.97
C HIS A 545 17.21 0.17 -23.29
N ILE A 546 17.55 -0.22 -24.52
CA ILE A 546 18.90 -0.13 -25.09
C ILE A 546 18.86 0.64 -26.43
N PRO A 547 19.97 1.27 -26.86
CA PRO A 547 20.09 1.83 -28.20
C PRO A 547 20.03 0.75 -29.29
N GLY A 548 19.31 1.00 -30.40
CA GLY A 548 19.17 0.03 -31.51
C GLY A 548 20.49 -0.37 -32.19
N SER A 549 21.57 0.42 -32.05
CA SER A 549 22.92 0.08 -32.54
C SER A 549 23.50 -1.18 -31.90
N GLU A 550 23.03 -1.56 -30.72
CA GLU A 550 23.50 -2.75 -29.99
C GLU A 550 22.79 -4.05 -30.41
N ASN A 551 21.76 -3.95 -31.29
CA ASN A 551 20.93 -5.10 -31.71
C ASN A 551 21.23 -5.58 -33.16
N ALA A 552 22.47 -5.35 -33.65
CA ALA A 552 22.86 -5.62 -35.05
C ALA A 552 22.64 -7.05 -35.55
N LEU A 553 22.66 -8.04 -34.65
CA LEU A 553 22.48 -9.46 -34.97
C LEU A 553 21.07 -9.76 -35.47
N THR A 554 20.08 -9.37 -34.70
CA THR A 554 18.65 -9.61 -34.98
C THR A 554 18.09 -8.58 -35.98
N ASP A 555 18.65 -7.38 -36.08
CA ASP A 555 18.37 -6.42 -37.18
C ASP A 555 18.74 -7.06 -38.55
N ALA A 556 19.87 -7.73 -38.63
CA ALA A 556 20.22 -8.45 -39.87
C ALA A 556 19.21 -9.55 -40.19
N MET A 557 18.66 -10.23 -39.20
CA MET A 557 17.67 -11.31 -39.40
C MET A 557 16.29 -10.76 -39.76
N SER A 558 15.84 -9.69 -39.13
CA SER A 558 14.54 -9.05 -39.40
C SER A 558 14.45 -8.50 -40.83
N ARG A 559 15.58 -8.17 -41.43
CA ARG A 559 15.74 -7.72 -42.82
C ARG A 559 16.18 -8.79 -43.78
N PHE A 560 16.20 -10.07 -43.37
CA PHE A 560 16.66 -11.26 -44.16
C PHE A 560 18.08 -11.13 -44.72
N GLN A 561 18.96 -10.37 -44.07
CA GLN A 561 20.38 -10.24 -44.42
C GLN A 561 21.17 -11.44 -43.88
N ILE A 562 20.79 -12.66 -44.28
CA ILE A 562 21.34 -13.90 -43.70
C ILE A 562 22.88 -14.00 -43.81
N GLY A 563 23.47 -13.49 -44.89
CA GLY A 563 24.94 -13.43 -45.03
C GLY A 563 25.61 -12.51 -43.98
N LYS A 564 24.97 -11.38 -43.59
CA LYS A 564 25.44 -10.51 -42.51
C LYS A 564 25.27 -11.23 -41.15
N PHE A 565 24.11 -11.84 -40.91
CA PHE A 565 23.84 -12.62 -39.70
C PHE A 565 24.88 -13.71 -39.48
N ARG A 566 25.20 -14.52 -40.52
CA ARG A 566 26.18 -15.60 -40.44
C ARG A 566 27.59 -15.12 -40.14
N ARG A 567 27.99 -13.93 -40.60
CA ARG A 567 29.27 -13.32 -40.23
C ARG A 567 29.30 -12.89 -38.77
N LEU A 568 28.16 -12.41 -38.22
CA LEU A 568 28.05 -11.97 -36.82
C LEU A 568 27.94 -13.15 -35.86
N ALA A 569 27.31 -14.24 -36.28
CA ALA A 569 27.10 -15.45 -35.49
C ALA A 569 27.54 -16.73 -36.30
N PRO A 570 28.85 -16.93 -36.50
CA PRO A 570 29.36 -18.05 -37.34
C PRO A 570 29.03 -19.42 -36.75
N ASN A 571 28.85 -19.52 -35.43
CA ASN A 571 28.56 -20.76 -34.71
C ASN A 571 27.05 -20.99 -34.48
N ALA A 572 26.17 -20.18 -35.10
CA ALA A 572 24.73 -20.41 -35.02
C ALA A 572 24.33 -21.68 -35.78
N ASP A 573 23.24 -22.34 -35.30
CA ASP A 573 22.68 -23.54 -35.93
C ASP A 573 22.53 -23.34 -37.45
N THR A 574 22.78 -24.40 -38.21
CA THR A 574 22.72 -24.34 -39.69
C THR A 574 21.33 -23.99 -40.19
N GLU A 575 20.31 -24.53 -39.56
CA GLU A 575 18.91 -24.31 -39.93
C GLU A 575 18.16 -23.45 -38.89
N PRO A 576 17.20 -22.63 -39.32
CA PRO A 576 16.34 -21.88 -38.38
C PRO A 576 15.40 -22.81 -37.63
N THR A 577 15.13 -22.49 -36.37
CA THR A 577 14.09 -23.18 -35.60
C THR A 577 12.73 -22.90 -36.21
N HIS A 578 11.93 -23.94 -36.44
CA HIS A 578 10.60 -23.84 -37.02
C HIS A 578 9.63 -23.07 -36.09
N ILE A 579 8.96 -22.06 -36.63
CA ILE A 579 7.95 -21.27 -35.92
C ILE A 579 6.58 -21.88 -36.17
N PRO A 580 5.83 -22.31 -35.13
CA PRO A 580 4.51 -22.87 -35.28
C PRO A 580 3.52 -21.85 -35.92
N GLN A 581 2.86 -22.26 -36.99
CA GLN A 581 1.91 -21.40 -37.74
C GLN A 581 0.77 -20.86 -36.87
N CYS A 582 0.40 -21.57 -35.82
CA CYS A 582 -0.65 -21.12 -34.89
C CYS A 582 -0.31 -19.80 -34.17
N LEU A 583 0.97 -19.41 -34.06
CA LEU A 583 1.39 -18.13 -33.47
C LEU A 583 0.98 -16.95 -34.36
N PHE A 584 1.11 -17.07 -35.67
CA PHE A 584 0.66 -16.02 -36.61
C PHE A 584 -0.85 -15.82 -36.60
N ASN A 585 -1.61 -16.82 -36.14
CA ASN A 585 -3.06 -16.78 -35.99
C ASN A 585 -3.54 -16.25 -34.63
N VAL A 586 -2.64 -15.68 -33.82
CA VAL A 586 -2.96 -15.18 -32.47
C VAL A 586 -4.10 -14.14 -32.47
N PHE A 587 -4.19 -13.31 -33.51
CA PHE A 587 -5.25 -12.31 -33.68
C PHE A 587 -6.55 -12.88 -34.29
N ASN A 588 -6.52 -14.10 -34.82
CA ASN A 588 -7.69 -14.77 -35.41
C ASN A 588 -8.41 -15.68 -34.41
N LYS A 589 -7.78 -16.00 -33.28
CA LYS A 589 -8.41 -16.83 -32.26
C LYS A 589 -9.58 -16.10 -31.62
N GLN A 590 -10.76 -16.70 -31.67
CA GLN A 590 -11.82 -16.31 -30.77
C GLN A 590 -11.35 -16.54 -29.32
N PRO A 591 -11.67 -15.66 -28.37
CA PRO A 591 -11.17 -15.69 -26.98
C PRO A 591 -11.51 -16.96 -26.18
N SER A 592 -12.22 -17.92 -26.73
CA SER A 592 -12.68 -19.15 -26.06
C SER A 592 -11.64 -20.27 -25.93
N ASN A 593 -10.42 -20.09 -26.43
CA ASN A 593 -9.38 -21.14 -26.48
C ASN A 593 -8.08 -20.80 -25.71
N TYR A 594 -8.19 -20.03 -24.60
CA TYR A 594 -7.11 -19.87 -23.65
C TYR A 594 -7.27 -20.79 -22.45
#